data_4d02c746544ce547e79a770045112f31
#
_entry.id   4d02c746544ce547e79a770045112f31
#
_cell.length_a   1.000
_cell.length_b   1.000
_cell.length_c   1.000
_cell.angle_alpha   90.00
_cell.angle_beta   90.00
_cell.angle_gamma   90.00
#
_symmetry.space_group_name_H-M   'P 1'
#
loop_
_entity.id
_entity.type
_entity.pdbx_description
1 polymer ?
#
loop_
_entity_poly.entity_id
_entity_poly.type
_entity_poly.pdbx_seq_one_letter_code
_entity_poly.pdbx_strand_id
1 'polypeptide(L)'
;MWVKGEFISTDRQFLSSGDFIDNKCDFTIYIDASKLHDGVNSGAVVFSDACNEYTVPFDILIEEEPEKRTDSKKQRQALCNLVNGYVDMRLNRLSMTQWIDRFEKELKVFLELDEDSILFNLYRVQLLITKERFNEAKWYLDMLEQRLSKEPGDIFQHCYYLYLTTLINCAEEYVKDISDEIETIYVNNPAEWRLGWFILQLNEDLQRSRELRWQFMEQMFVNGCTSPMLYCEAVLLLQDNPTFLLKLESYEENILWHGARHKMLRPELIEQFQYLAARKQEYSSLLLRILGEVYRTYKSPQTVASICHILIMGDKKGTEYYPWYALGVEHSVRVTGLYEYYMMSLELDKYGDIKEGIEIPKMVLMYFAYQSSLDYELNAFLYAYIIRNRDKYPDLEQSYRIAMERFVVDQIRLGHINENLAYLYKNMLAPQMIMDETVYAFTPLLFMHRIYVDNPRIKNIVVIHEKVNGESSYPVANCVCMIPIYGSEYNLFLQDE
;
A
#
# COMPACT_ATOMS: atom_id res chain seq x y z
N MET A 1 -5.93 -21.70 -5.78
CA MET A 1 -5.96 -21.57 -4.29
C MET A 1 -4.56 -21.28 -3.79
N TRP A 2 -4.37 -20.38 -2.84
CA TRP A 2 -3.11 -20.07 -2.21
C TRP A 2 -3.33 -19.68 -0.74
N VAL A 3 -2.27 -19.64 0.05
CA VAL A 3 -2.34 -19.34 1.48
C VAL A 3 -1.57 -18.06 1.81
N LYS A 4 -2.11 -17.28 2.75
CA LYS A 4 -1.46 -16.09 3.33
C LYS A 4 -1.03 -16.43 4.76
N GLY A 5 0.26 -16.35 5.03
CA GLY A 5 0.89 -16.62 6.32
C GLY A 5 2.15 -17.46 6.14
N GLU A 6 3.25 -17.04 6.75
CA GLU A 6 4.54 -17.73 6.62
C GLU A 6 4.56 -19.11 7.27
N PHE A 7 3.64 -19.35 8.20
CA PHE A 7 3.51 -20.59 8.97
C PHE A 7 2.56 -21.62 8.35
N ILE A 8 1.98 -21.35 7.19
CA ILE A 8 0.99 -22.22 6.54
C ILE A 8 1.40 -22.58 5.13
N SER A 9 1.09 -23.81 4.74
CA SER A 9 1.20 -24.30 3.37
C SER A 9 0.01 -25.20 3.04
N THR A 10 -0.18 -25.55 1.78
CA THR A 10 -1.28 -26.41 1.32
C THR A 10 -0.75 -27.49 0.38
N ASP A 11 -1.40 -28.63 0.39
CA ASP A 11 -1.14 -29.76 -0.52
C ASP A 11 -1.58 -29.47 -1.96
N ARG A 12 -2.44 -28.46 -2.17
CA ARG A 12 -3.03 -28.13 -3.47
C ARG A 12 -2.95 -26.64 -3.77
N GLN A 13 -2.42 -26.32 -4.94
CA GLN A 13 -2.39 -24.94 -5.45
C GLN A 13 -3.50 -24.70 -6.50
N PHE A 14 -3.98 -25.77 -7.16
CA PHE A 14 -5.02 -25.70 -8.17
C PHE A 14 -6.15 -26.64 -7.81
N LEU A 15 -7.39 -26.19 -7.99
CA LEU A 15 -8.60 -26.98 -7.87
C LEU A 15 -9.27 -27.06 -9.24
N SER A 16 -9.63 -28.27 -9.66
CA SER A 16 -10.36 -28.54 -10.89
C SER A 16 -11.78 -29.01 -10.57
N SER A 17 -12.66 -29.03 -11.55
CA SER A 17 -14.03 -29.55 -11.37
C SER A 17 -14.06 -31.01 -10.90
N GLY A 18 -13.02 -31.79 -11.19
CA GLY A 18 -12.90 -33.18 -10.75
C GLY A 18 -12.55 -33.36 -9.27
N ASP A 19 -12.11 -32.28 -8.59
CA ASP A 19 -11.80 -32.30 -7.17
C ASP A 19 -13.03 -32.08 -6.26
N PHE A 20 -14.20 -31.77 -6.87
CA PHE A 20 -15.45 -31.54 -6.15
C PHE A 20 -16.38 -32.76 -6.20
N ILE A 21 -16.80 -33.22 -5.02
CA ILE A 21 -17.81 -34.24 -4.82
C ILE A 21 -19.01 -33.55 -4.12
N ASP A 22 -20.19 -33.59 -4.73
CA ASP A 22 -21.40 -32.93 -4.20
C ASP A 22 -21.19 -31.46 -3.79
N ASN A 23 -20.49 -30.69 -4.63
CA ASN A 23 -20.07 -29.28 -4.37
C ASN A 23 -19.17 -29.10 -3.16
N LYS A 24 -18.48 -30.13 -2.70
CA LYS A 24 -17.48 -30.08 -1.62
C LYS A 24 -16.13 -30.51 -2.16
N CYS A 25 -15.09 -29.85 -1.68
CA CYS A 25 -13.71 -30.21 -1.96
C CYS A 25 -12.92 -30.19 -0.65
N ASP A 26 -12.24 -31.29 -0.35
CA ASP A 26 -11.35 -31.39 0.80
C ASP A 26 -9.91 -31.05 0.38
N PHE A 27 -9.24 -30.27 1.19
CA PHE A 27 -7.83 -29.95 1.06
C PHE A 27 -7.18 -29.88 2.44
N THR A 28 -5.86 -30.08 2.49
CA THR A 28 -5.10 -30.08 3.75
C THR A 28 -4.28 -28.81 3.87
N ILE A 29 -4.38 -28.17 5.04
CA ILE A 29 -3.50 -27.07 5.42
C ILE A 29 -2.47 -27.63 6.40
N TYR A 30 -1.20 -27.45 6.06
CA TYR A 30 -0.08 -27.78 6.94
C TYR A 30 0.35 -26.55 7.72
N ILE A 31 0.52 -26.72 9.03
CA ILE A 31 0.96 -25.67 9.94
C ILE A 31 2.39 -25.99 10.37
N ASP A 32 3.30 -25.08 10.10
CA ASP A 32 4.68 -25.13 10.58
C ASP A 32 4.75 -24.54 11.99
N ALA A 33 4.75 -25.40 12.99
CA ALA A 33 4.77 -24.99 14.39
C ALA A 33 6.02 -24.17 14.77
N SER A 34 7.13 -24.32 14.04
CA SER A 34 8.36 -23.57 14.31
C SER A 34 8.27 -22.09 13.95
N LYS A 35 7.30 -21.74 13.11
CA LYS A 35 7.03 -20.36 12.65
C LYS A 35 5.88 -19.68 13.39
N LEU A 36 5.23 -20.39 14.30
CA LEU A 36 4.19 -19.80 15.14
C LEU A 36 4.82 -19.02 16.29
N HIS A 37 4.23 -17.88 16.59
CA HIS A 37 4.58 -17.09 17.77
C HIS A 37 3.45 -17.17 18.81
N ASP A 38 3.78 -16.82 20.06
CA ASP A 38 2.79 -16.79 21.13
C ASP A 38 1.69 -15.78 20.87
N GLY A 39 0.48 -16.14 21.24
CA GLY A 39 -0.72 -15.36 21.00
C GLY A 39 -1.38 -15.73 19.68
N VAL A 40 -2.02 -14.77 19.04
CA VAL A 40 -2.81 -14.97 17.83
C VAL A 40 -1.91 -14.93 16.60
N ASN A 41 -1.87 -16.03 15.85
CA ASN A 41 -1.24 -16.14 14.54
C ASN A 41 -2.33 -16.15 13.47
N SER A 42 -2.50 -15.03 12.76
CA SER A 42 -3.55 -14.89 11.75
C SER A 42 -3.07 -15.35 10.37
N GLY A 43 -3.87 -16.20 9.74
CA GLY A 43 -3.65 -16.69 8.39
C GLY A 43 -4.92 -16.61 7.56
N ALA A 44 -4.80 -16.88 6.27
CA ALA A 44 -5.95 -16.97 5.39
C ALA A 44 -5.71 -17.93 4.24
N VAL A 45 -6.79 -18.60 3.81
CA VAL A 45 -6.85 -19.33 2.54
C VAL A 45 -7.56 -18.48 1.52
N VAL A 46 -6.97 -18.31 0.35
CA VAL A 46 -7.51 -17.50 -0.72
C VAL A 46 -7.84 -18.39 -1.90
N PHE A 47 -9.10 -18.35 -2.32
CA PHE A 47 -9.60 -18.99 -3.53
C PHE A 47 -9.79 -17.93 -4.59
N SER A 48 -9.20 -18.10 -5.76
CA SER A 48 -9.41 -17.20 -6.89
C SER A 48 -9.85 -17.95 -8.13
N ASP A 49 -10.84 -17.42 -8.81
CA ASP A 49 -11.21 -17.79 -10.17
C ASP A 49 -10.88 -16.63 -11.13
N ALA A 50 -11.32 -16.74 -12.38
CA ALA A 50 -11.05 -15.71 -13.40
C ALA A 50 -11.69 -14.33 -13.09
N CYS A 51 -12.68 -14.27 -12.18
CA CYS A 51 -13.49 -13.08 -11.92
C CYS A 51 -13.56 -12.66 -10.44
N ASN A 52 -13.32 -13.60 -9.51
CA ASN A 52 -13.55 -13.38 -8.08
C ASN A 52 -12.42 -13.93 -7.22
N GLU A 53 -12.23 -13.29 -6.07
CA GLU A 53 -11.34 -13.76 -5.01
C GLU A 53 -12.12 -13.87 -3.69
N TYR A 54 -12.04 -15.04 -3.05
CA TYR A 54 -12.67 -15.32 -1.76
C TYR A 54 -11.59 -15.62 -0.74
N THR A 55 -11.55 -14.85 0.34
CA THR A 55 -10.60 -15.03 1.42
C THR A 55 -11.30 -15.60 2.64
N VAL A 56 -10.80 -16.73 3.14
CA VAL A 56 -11.25 -17.36 4.39
C VAL A 56 -10.16 -17.13 5.43
N PRO A 57 -10.32 -16.17 6.35
CA PRO A 57 -9.37 -15.94 7.43
C PRO A 57 -9.53 -16.99 8.52
N PHE A 58 -8.44 -17.30 9.22
CA PHE A 58 -8.44 -18.09 10.45
C PHE A 58 -7.32 -17.65 11.38
N ASP A 59 -7.51 -17.92 12.67
CA ASP A 59 -6.55 -17.59 13.72
C ASP A 59 -6.13 -18.86 14.47
N ILE A 60 -4.84 -18.96 14.75
CA ILE A 60 -4.27 -20.01 15.61
C ILE A 60 -3.80 -19.33 16.89
N LEU A 61 -4.39 -19.68 18.00
CA LEU A 61 -4.00 -19.20 19.31
C LEU A 61 -2.99 -20.18 19.92
N ILE A 62 -1.79 -19.70 20.22
CA ILE A 62 -0.79 -20.41 21.01
C ILE A 62 -0.89 -19.88 22.44
N GLU A 63 -1.31 -20.74 23.36
CA GLU A 63 -1.35 -20.43 24.79
C GLU A 63 -0.05 -20.90 25.44
N GLU A 64 0.82 -19.96 25.82
CA GLU A 64 1.96 -20.24 26.69
C GLU A 64 1.60 -20.11 28.15
N GLU A 65 2.40 -20.78 29.02
CA GLU A 65 2.39 -20.55 30.45
C GLU A 65 2.62 -19.02 30.71
N PRO A 66 1.83 -18.39 31.62
CA PRO A 66 1.88 -16.95 31.84
C PRO A 66 3.28 -16.41 32.20
N GLU A 67 4.11 -17.20 32.86
CA GLU A 67 5.47 -16.83 33.23
C GLU A 67 6.41 -16.81 32.02
N LYS A 68 6.43 -17.85 31.20
CA LYS A 68 7.23 -17.93 29.98
C LYS A 68 6.84 -16.81 28.97
N ARG A 69 5.53 -16.53 28.85
CA ARG A 69 5.02 -15.44 28.02
C ARG A 69 5.53 -14.08 28.48
N THR A 70 5.61 -13.86 29.78
CA THR A 70 6.12 -12.61 30.35
C THR A 70 7.59 -12.44 30.06
N ASP A 71 8.39 -13.51 30.18
CA ASP A 71 9.84 -13.48 29.97
C ASP A 71 10.19 -13.34 28.48
N SER A 72 9.52 -14.04 27.57
CA SER A 72 9.65 -13.84 26.11
C SER A 72 9.29 -12.42 25.69
N LYS A 73 8.28 -11.81 26.33
CA LYS A 73 7.90 -10.42 26.08
C LYS A 73 8.98 -9.44 26.54
N LYS A 74 9.56 -9.64 27.72
CA LYS A 74 10.67 -8.82 28.25
C LYS A 74 11.89 -8.93 27.33
N GLN A 75 12.25 -10.14 26.93
CA GLN A 75 13.37 -10.39 26.01
C GLN A 75 13.19 -9.67 24.68
N ARG A 76 12.03 -9.81 24.03
CA ARG A 76 11.72 -9.10 22.78
C ARG A 76 11.78 -7.58 22.95
N GLN A 77 11.23 -7.05 24.04
CA GLN A 77 11.28 -5.62 24.32
C GLN A 77 12.72 -5.12 24.50
N ALA A 78 13.54 -5.87 25.24
CA ALA A 78 14.96 -5.53 25.43
C ALA A 78 15.72 -5.56 24.09
N LEU A 79 15.48 -6.56 23.24
CA LEU A 79 16.06 -6.63 21.89
C LEU A 79 15.62 -5.43 21.02
N CYS A 80 14.33 -5.10 20.99
CA CYS A 80 13.83 -3.93 20.29
C CYS A 80 14.48 -2.64 20.79
N ASN A 81 14.68 -2.51 22.11
CA ASN A 81 15.34 -1.37 22.71
C ASN A 81 16.80 -1.26 22.27
N LEU A 82 17.53 -2.38 22.15
CA LEU A 82 18.90 -2.40 21.64
C LEU A 82 18.97 -1.98 20.17
N VAL A 83 18.14 -2.58 19.32
CA VAL A 83 18.09 -2.24 17.89
C VAL A 83 17.73 -0.77 17.67
N ASN A 84 16.71 -0.26 18.37
CA ASN A 84 16.35 1.15 18.30
C ASN A 84 17.46 2.06 18.84
N GLY A 85 18.12 1.64 19.91
CA GLY A 85 19.28 2.36 20.46
C GLY A 85 20.45 2.45 19.47
N TYR A 86 20.73 1.38 18.74
CA TYR A 86 21.71 1.38 17.66
C TYR A 86 21.33 2.37 16.56
N VAL A 87 20.08 2.31 16.06
CA VAL A 87 19.60 3.24 15.03
C VAL A 87 19.69 4.69 15.53
N ASP A 88 19.29 4.98 16.77
CA ASP A 88 19.37 6.33 17.33
C ASP A 88 20.82 6.82 17.47
N MET A 89 21.75 5.94 17.82
CA MET A 89 23.17 6.25 17.88
C MET A 89 23.71 6.54 16.46
N ARG A 90 23.39 5.72 15.48
CA ARG A 90 23.78 5.93 14.08
C ARG A 90 23.23 7.24 13.50
N LEU A 91 22.07 7.69 13.99
CA LEU A 91 21.44 8.96 13.61
C LEU A 91 21.92 10.16 14.44
N ASN A 92 22.94 10.00 15.27
CA ASN A 92 23.45 11.02 16.20
C ASN A 92 22.38 11.58 17.16
N ARG A 93 21.32 10.80 17.46
CA ARG A 93 20.30 11.13 18.46
C ARG A 93 20.73 10.71 19.87
N LEU A 94 21.58 9.69 19.96
CA LEU A 94 22.24 9.24 21.16
C LEU A 94 23.75 9.36 20.98
N SER A 95 24.45 9.78 22.04
CA SER A 95 25.91 9.67 22.10
C SER A 95 26.31 8.21 22.30
N MET A 96 27.58 7.88 21.97
CA MET A 96 28.14 6.55 22.22
C MET A 96 28.02 6.14 23.68
N THR A 97 28.27 7.06 24.61
CA THR A 97 28.15 6.80 26.06
C THR A 97 26.71 6.46 26.44
N GLN A 98 25.72 7.22 25.95
CA GLN A 98 24.32 6.96 26.26
C GLN A 98 23.84 5.62 25.65
N TRP A 99 24.38 5.25 24.47
CA TRP A 99 24.08 3.96 23.88
C TRP A 99 24.67 2.81 24.68
N ILE A 100 25.92 2.94 25.18
CA ILE A 100 26.57 1.98 26.07
C ILE A 100 25.76 1.79 27.37
N ASP A 101 25.32 2.89 27.99
CA ASP A 101 24.49 2.83 29.20
C ASP A 101 23.16 2.10 28.95
N ARG A 102 22.54 2.37 27.80
CA ARG A 102 21.30 1.68 27.38
C ARG A 102 21.56 0.20 27.15
N PHE A 103 22.64 -0.14 26.46
CA PHE A 103 23.02 -1.54 26.24
C PHE A 103 23.24 -2.27 27.58
N GLU A 104 23.94 -1.66 28.51
CA GLU A 104 24.16 -2.26 29.84
C GLU A 104 22.85 -2.50 30.61
N LYS A 105 21.92 -1.58 30.49
CA LYS A 105 20.58 -1.70 31.10
C LYS A 105 19.81 -2.90 30.51
N GLU A 106 19.75 -3.00 29.19
CA GLU A 106 19.02 -4.10 28.53
C GLU A 106 19.74 -5.44 28.72
N LEU A 107 21.09 -5.44 28.78
CA LEU A 107 21.85 -6.67 29.08
C LEU A 107 21.53 -7.21 30.48
N LYS A 108 21.31 -6.36 31.47
CA LYS A 108 20.87 -6.84 32.80
C LYS A 108 19.55 -7.58 32.72
N VAL A 109 18.60 -7.10 31.92
CA VAL A 109 17.32 -7.79 31.71
C VAL A 109 17.54 -9.16 31.11
N PHE A 110 18.40 -9.32 30.10
CA PHE A 110 18.71 -10.60 29.50
C PHE A 110 19.33 -11.57 30.50
N LEU A 111 20.28 -11.11 31.31
CA LEU A 111 20.97 -11.95 32.28
C LEU A 111 20.08 -12.30 33.49
N GLU A 112 19.11 -11.49 33.85
CA GLU A 112 18.09 -11.81 34.84
C GLU A 112 17.15 -12.92 34.35
N LEU A 113 16.94 -13.04 33.04
CA LEU A 113 16.11 -14.09 32.43
C LEU A 113 16.85 -15.42 32.34
N ASP A 114 18.12 -15.37 31.92
CA ASP A 114 18.98 -16.56 31.80
C ASP A 114 20.46 -16.15 31.90
N GLU A 115 21.02 -16.25 33.12
CA GLU A 115 22.42 -15.92 33.39
C GLU A 115 23.40 -16.87 32.68
N ASP A 116 22.96 -18.09 32.43
CA ASP A 116 23.77 -19.15 31.81
C ASP A 116 23.71 -19.14 30.29
N SER A 117 22.86 -18.33 29.65
CA SER A 117 22.76 -18.27 28.21
C SER A 117 24.08 -17.89 27.54
N ILE A 118 24.54 -18.71 26.58
CA ILE A 118 25.73 -18.43 25.77
C ILE A 118 25.55 -17.11 25.04
N LEU A 119 24.40 -16.88 24.42
CA LEU A 119 24.11 -15.66 23.66
C LEU A 119 24.19 -14.40 24.52
N PHE A 120 23.60 -14.40 25.69
CA PHE A 120 23.61 -13.23 26.57
C PHE A 120 25.00 -12.94 27.14
N ASN A 121 25.81 -14.00 27.36
CA ASN A 121 27.20 -13.80 27.73
C ASN A 121 28.07 -13.32 26.57
N LEU A 122 27.77 -13.66 25.30
CA LEU A 122 28.40 -13.02 24.12
C LEU A 122 28.05 -11.52 24.04
N TYR A 123 26.82 -11.12 24.31
CA TYR A 123 26.47 -9.69 24.44
C TYR A 123 27.24 -9.00 25.57
N ARG A 124 27.45 -9.68 26.70
CA ARG A 124 28.31 -9.18 27.81
C ARG A 124 29.75 -8.94 27.33
N VAL A 125 30.32 -9.90 26.60
CA VAL A 125 31.68 -9.75 26.03
C VAL A 125 31.74 -8.55 25.09
N GLN A 126 30.76 -8.40 24.18
CA GLN A 126 30.75 -7.24 23.27
C GLN A 126 30.69 -5.92 24.04
N LEU A 127 29.87 -5.82 25.08
CA LEU A 127 29.80 -4.64 25.94
C LEU A 127 31.12 -4.36 26.64
N LEU A 128 31.81 -5.39 27.14
CA LEU A 128 33.12 -5.25 27.80
C LEU A 128 34.18 -4.77 26.79
N ILE A 129 34.21 -5.31 25.58
CA ILE A 129 35.09 -4.84 24.51
C ILE A 129 34.81 -3.37 24.17
N THR A 130 33.53 -3.01 24.02
CA THR A 130 33.12 -1.63 23.75
C THR A 130 33.52 -0.64 24.86
N LYS A 131 33.61 -1.14 26.12
CA LYS A 131 34.12 -0.38 27.28
C LYS A 131 35.62 -0.50 27.44
N GLU A 132 36.37 -1.06 26.50
CA GLU A 132 37.83 -1.27 26.53
C GLU A 132 38.32 -2.14 27.72
N ARG A 133 37.41 -2.98 28.29
CA ARG A 133 37.72 -3.89 29.39
C ARG A 133 38.19 -5.25 28.85
N PHE A 134 39.27 -5.25 28.06
CA PHE A 134 39.73 -6.42 27.28
C PHE A 134 40.11 -7.63 28.12
N ASN A 135 40.71 -7.45 29.34
CA ASN A 135 41.07 -8.56 30.19
C ASN A 135 39.85 -9.35 30.68
N GLU A 136 38.80 -8.66 31.03
CA GLU A 136 37.55 -9.30 31.47
C GLU A 136 36.84 -9.95 30.29
N ALA A 137 36.79 -9.27 29.13
CA ALA A 137 36.24 -9.83 27.90
C ALA A 137 36.92 -11.16 27.54
N LYS A 138 38.28 -11.20 27.61
CA LYS A 138 39.06 -12.41 27.35
C LYS A 138 38.71 -13.54 28.32
N TRP A 139 38.60 -13.25 29.60
CA TRP A 139 38.21 -14.26 30.59
C TRP A 139 36.84 -14.89 30.28
N TYR A 140 35.84 -14.05 29.91
CA TYR A 140 34.54 -14.57 29.49
C TYR A 140 34.61 -15.39 28.20
N LEU A 141 35.44 -14.99 27.21
CA LEU A 141 35.64 -15.73 25.97
C LEU A 141 36.25 -17.12 26.25
N ASP A 142 37.28 -17.19 27.09
CA ASP A 142 37.95 -18.47 27.48
C ASP A 142 36.93 -19.42 28.17
N MET A 143 36.01 -18.88 28.97
CA MET A 143 34.94 -19.63 29.61
C MET A 143 33.91 -20.13 28.57
N LEU A 144 33.52 -19.26 27.62
CA LEU A 144 32.56 -19.61 26.58
C LEU A 144 33.10 -20.63 25.57
N GLU A 145 34.40 -20.59 25.25
CA GLU A 145 35.08 -21.59 24.42
C GLU A 145 34.89 -23.02 24.97
N GLN A 146 35.15 -23.17 26.29
CA GLN A 146 34.98 -24.46 26.95
C GLN A 146 33.53 -24.96 26.94
N ARG A 147 32.56 -24.06 26.97
CA ARG A 147 31.13 -24.40 26.89
C ARG A 147 30.72 -24.77 25.47
N LEU A 148 31.09 -23.97 24.48
CA LEU A 148 30.81 -24.22 23.05
C LEU A 148 31.46 -25.52 22.55
N SER A 149 32.61 -25.91 23.13
CA SER A 149 33.27 -27.19 22.81
C SER A 149 32.53 -28.40 23.37
N LYS A 150 31.75 -28.27 24.46
CA LYS A 150 30.98 -29.36 25.08
C LYS A 150 29.58 -29.46 24.53
N GLU A 151 28.95 -28.34 24.29
CA GLU A 151 27.61 -28.21 23.74
C GLU A 151 27.73 -27.29 22.54
N PRO A 152 27.83 -27.84 21.29
CA PRO A 152 27.87 -27.03 20.11
C PRO A 152 26.58 -26.21 20.06
N GLY A 153 26.71 -24.91 20.30
CA GLY A 153 25.61 -23.98 20.27
C GLY A 153 25.04 -23.81 18.85
N ASP A 154 24.07 -22.94 18.73
CA ASP A 154 23.58 -22.45 17.45
C ASP A 154 24.73 -21.88 16.59
N ILE A 155 24.67 -22.10 15.27
CA ILE A 155 25.64 -21.59 14.27
C ILE A 155 25.93 -20.10 14.50
N PHE A 156 24.88 -19.30 14.77
CA PHE A 156 25.03 -17.88 15.05
C PHE A 156 25.89 -17.61 16.28
N GLN A 157 25.69 -18.34 17.38
CA GLN A 157 26.47 -18.17 18.61
C GLN A 157 27.95 -18.52 18.40
N HIS A 158 28.24 -19.57 17.62
CA HIS A 158 29.60 -19.95 17.26
C HIS A 158 30.27 -18.83 16.45
N CYS A 159 29.66 -18.37 15.38
CA CYS A 159 30.21 -17.30 14.54
C CYS A 159 30.33 -15.97 15.31
N TYR A 160 29.40 -15.69 16.22
CA TYR A 160 29.49 -14.50 17.05
C TYR A 160 30.69 -14.59 18.03
N TYR A 161 30.93 -15.75 18.61
CA TYR A 161 32.13 -15.99 19.40
C TYR A 161 33.39 -15.72 18.57
N LEU A 162 33.52 -16.32 17.37
CA LEU A 162 34.63 -16.10 16.45
C LEU A 162 34.82 -14.62 16.12
N TYR A 163 33.74 -13.92 15.79
CA TYR A 163 33.78 -12.46 15.54
C TYR A 163 34.33 -11.69 16.74
N LEU A 164 33.90 -12.01 17.97
CA LEU A 164 34.37 -11.30 19.17
C LEU A 164 35.84 -11.56 19.45
N THR A 165 36.39 -12.74 19.11
CA THR A 165 37.82 -13.02 19.25
C THR A 165 38.68 -12.14 18.34
N THR A 166 38.18 -11.77 17.12
CA THR A 166 38.88 -10.87 16.20
C THR A 166 38.99 -9.45 16.74
N LEU A 167 38.04 -9.01 17.60
CA LEU A 167 38.09 -7.70 18.22
C LEU A 167 39.15 -7.59 19.33
N ILE A 168 39.65 -8.74 19.82
CA ILE A 168 40.75 -8.81 20.82
C ILE A 168 42.08 -9.13 20.12
N ASN A 169 42.06 -10.08 19.20
CA ASN A 169 43.21 -10.42 18.38
C ASN A 169 43.07 -9.83 16.98
N CYS A 170 43.61 -8.64 16.77
CA CYS A 170 43.52 -7.87 15.52
C CYS A 170 44.61 -8.22 14.50
N ALA A 171 45.30 -9.38 14.62
CA ALA A 171 46.29 -9.79 13.63
C ALA A 171 45.60 -10.05 12.28
N GLU A 172 46.08 -9.40 11.19
CA GLU A 172 45.44 -9.43 9.89
C GLU A 172 45.18 -10.86 9.37
N GLU A 173 46.16 -11.76 9.51
CA GLU A 173 46.06 -13.14 9.11
C GLU A 173 44.95 -13.87 9.89
N TYR A 174 44.89 -13.66 11.21
CA TYR A 174 43.83 -14.24 12.05
C TYR A 174 42.44 -13.73 11.70
N VAL A 175 42.29 -12.41 11.51
CA VAL A 175 41.02 -11.79 11.14
C VAL A 175 40.54 -12.33 9.78
N LYS A 176 41.47 -12.51 8.84
CA LYS A 176 41.17 -13.06 7.51
C LYS A 176 40.71 -14.51 7.61
N ASP A 177 41.42 -15.36 8.35
CA ASP A 177 41.05 -16.77 8.52
C ASP A 177 39.64 -16.90 9.10
N ILE A 178 39.32 -16.09 10.12
CA ILE A 178 37.97 -16.08 10.72
C ILE A 178 36.93 -15.52 9.74
N SER A 179 37.27 -14.51 8.96
CA SER A 179 36.35 -13.99 7.91
C SER A 179 36.00 -15.08 6.89
N ASP A 180 37.01 -15.77 6.39
CA ASP A 180 36.87 -16.86 5.38
C ASP A 180 36.03 -18.02 5.95
N GLU A 181 36.22 -18.34 7.24
CA GLU A 181 35.43 -19.37 7.95
C GLU A 181 33.95 -18.96 8.06
N ILE A 182 33.67 -17.74 8.54
CA ILE A 182 32.28 -17.24 8.69
C ILE A 182 31.61 -17.14 7.32
N GLU A 183 32.31 -16.68 6.28
CA GLU A 183 31.77 -16.62 4.92
C GLU A 183 31.41 -18.01 4.40
N THR A 184 32.27 -19.02 4.62
CA THR A 184 31.99 -20.41 4.25
C THR A 184 30.74 -20.94 4.94
N ILE A 185 30.59 -20.65 6.24
CA ILE A 185 29.40 -21.02 7.01
C ILE A 185 28.15 -20.33 6.46
N TYR A 186 28.24 -19.02 6.15
CA TYR A 186 27.12 -18.24 5.62
C TYR A 186 26.65 -18.71 4.25
N VAL A 187 27.57 -19.03 3.35
CA VAL A 187 27.25 -19.58 2.01
C VAL A 187 26.45 -20.89 2.13
N ASN A 188 26.77 -21.72 3.11
CA ASN A 188 26.05 -22.96 3.37
C ASN A 188 24.73 -22.78 4.16
N ASN A 189 24.56 -21.64 4.82
CA ASN A 189 23.39 -21.33 5.65
C ASN A 189 22.87 -19.91 5.38
N PRO A 190 22.45 -19.57 4.15
CA PRO A 190 22.10 -18.20 3.76
C PRO A 190 20.87 -17.64 4.51
N ALA A 191 19.99 -18.51 5.02
CA ALA A 191 18.86 -18.12 5.85
C ALA A 191 19.29 -17.51 7.20
N GLU A 192 20.52 -17.80 7.66
CA GLU A 192 21.09 -17.18 8.87
C GLU A 192 21.72 -15.83 8.52
N TRP A 193 20.90 -14.90 8.05
CA TRP A 193 21.30 -13.58 7.60
C TRP A 193 22.07 -12.76 8.66
N ARG A 194 21.95 -13.11 9.95
CA ARG A 194 22.68 -12.44 11.06
C ARG A 194 24.18 -12.55 10.92
N LEU A 195 24.69 -13.63 10.30
CA LEU A 195 26.11 -13.81 10.02
C LEU A 195 26.64 -12.74 9.04
N GLY A 196 25.80 -12.25 8.15
CA GLY A 196 26.15 -11.18 7.24
C GLY A 196 26.64 -9.91 7.95
N TRP A 197 26.20 -9.64 9.18
CA TRP A 197 26.71 -8.51 9.96
C TRP A 197 28.19 -8.66 10.32
N PHE A 198 28.65 -9.86 10.63
CA PHE A 198 30.05 -10.12 10.93
C PHE A 198 30.89 -9.98 9.65
N ILE A 199 30.42 -10.52 8.54
CA ILE A 199 31.05 -10.41 7.22
C ILE A 199 31.19 -8.93 6.81
N LEU A 200 30.16 -8.10 6.99
CA LEU A 200 30.21 -6.65 6.74
C LEU A 200 31.30 -5.93 7.54
N GLN A 201 31.71 -6.48 8.69
CA GLN A 201 32.74 -5.89 9.52
C GLN A 201 34.13 -6.51 9.29
N LEU A 202 34.22 -7.76 8.87
CA LEU A 202 35.48 -8.49 8.74
C LEU A 202 36.04 -8.46 7.31
N ASN A 203 35.18 -8.57 6.29
CA ASN A 203 35.62 -8.66 4.91
C ASN A 203 36.17 -7.31 4.41
N GLU A 204 37.44 -7.31 4.04
CA GLU A 204 38.15 -6.11 3.59
C GLU A 204 37.58 -5.51 2.29
N ASP A 205 37.15 -6.34 1.35
CA ASP A 205 36.60 -5.88 0.07
C ASP A 205 35.30 -5.11 0.28
N LEU A 206 34.44 -5.61 1.20
CA LEU A 206 33.20 -4.93 1.58
C LEU A 206 33.46 -3.64 2.38
N GLN A 207 34.58 -3.54 3.10
CA GLN A 207 34.97 -2.31 3.77
C GLN A 207 35.54 -1.27 2.80
N ARG A 208 36.29 -1.71 1.78
CA ARG A 208 36.92 -0.83 0.78
C ARG A 208 35.95 -0.39 -0.31
N SER A 209 35.04 -1.28 -0.74
CA SER A 209 34.09 -1.00 -1.82
C SER A 209 32.66 -0.79 -1.31
N ARG A 210 32.18 0.45 -1.40
CA ARG A 210 30.79 0.80 -1.05
C ARG A 210 29.78 0.12 -1.95
N GLU A 211 30.15 -0.14 -3.22
CA GLU A 211 29.27 -0.82 -4.18
C GLU A 211 29.09 -2.29 -3.82
N LEU A 212 30.17 -3.00 -3.49
CA LEU A 212 30.10 -4.39 -3.02
C LEU A 212 29.32 -4.48 -1.71
N ARG A 213 29.52 -3.51 -0.81
CA ARG A 213 28.76 -3.42 0.45
C ARG A 213 27.26 -3.26 0.20
N TRP A 214 26.85 -2.42 -0.76
CA TRP A 214 25.45 -2.25 -1.17
C TRP A 214 24.86 -3.56 -1.71
N GLN A 215 25.54 -4.23 -2.61
CA GLN A 215 25.12 -5.49 -3.20
C GLN A 215 25.01 -6.61 -2.13
N PHE A 216 25.94 -6.65 -1.21
CA PHE A 216 25.90 -7.63 -0.11
C PHE A 216 24.74 -7.38 0.85
N MET A 217 24.42 -6.13 1.17
CA MET A 217 23.25 -5.78 1.98
C MET A 217 21.94 -6.16 1.26
N GLU A 218 21.87 -6.00 -0.06
CA GLU A 218 20.74 -6.47 -0.87
C GLU A 218 20.61 -7.99 -0.77
N GLN A 219 21.73 -8.73 -0.85
CA GLN A 219 21.74 -10.17 -0.67
C GLN A 219 21.27 -10.60 0.72
N MET A 220 21.68 -9.90 1.78
CA MET A 220 21.17 -10.16 3.13
C MET A 220 19.66 -9.97 3.20
N PHE A 221 19.12 -8.95 2.56
CA PHE A 221 17.66 -8.72 2.48
C PHE A 221 16.95 -9.87 1.75
N VAL A 222 17.48 -10.31 0.62
CA VAL A 222 16.96 -11.46 -0.14
C VAL A 222 16.97 -12.73 0.71
N ASN A 223 17.99 -12.90 1.55
CA ASN A 223 18.13 -14.00 2.50
C ASN A 223 17.23 -13.86 3.76
N GLY A 224 16.35 -12.84 3.80
CA GLY A 224 15.34 -12.65 4.84
C GLY A 224 15.68 -11.63 5.92
N CYS A 225 16.74 -10.85 5.79
CA CYS A 225 17.06 -9.78 6.74
C CYS A 225 16.08 -8.61 6.62
N THR A 226 15.19 -8.44 7.59
CA THR A 226 14.26 -7.30 7.68
C THR A 226 14.63 -6.37 8.86
N SER A 227 15.87 -6.41 9.31
CA SER A 227 16.33 -5.64 10.47
C SER A 227 16.35 -4.14 10.18
N PRO A 228 15.80 -3.28 11.09
CA PRO A 228 15.96 -1.83 11.01
C PRO A 228 17.41 -1.36 10.96
N MET A 229 18.35 -2.14 11.49
CA MET A 229 19.78 -1.85 11.40
C MET A 229 20.26 -1.89 9.95
N LEU A 230 19.86 -2.94 9.19
CA LEU A 230 20.19 -3.05 7.76
C LEU A 230 19.68 -1.84 6.98
N TYR A 231 18.41 -1.49 7.20
CA TYR A 231 17.82 -0.36 6.51
C TYR A 231 18.51 0.97 6.86
N CYS A 232 18.87 1.14 8.12
CA CYS A 232 19.60 2.34 8.57
C CYS A 232 20.97 2.47 7.85
N GLU A 233 21.78 1.40 7.87
CA GLU A 233 23.09 1.40 7.21
C GLU A 233 22.98 1.58 5.70
N ALA A 234 21.99 0.95 5.07
CA ALA A 234 21.74 1.09 3.64
C ALA A 234 21.30 2.52 3.27
N VAL A 235 20.45 3.18 4.07
CA VAL A 235 20.11 4.60 3.86
C VAL A 235 21.34 5.50 3.99
N LEU A 236 22.19 5.27 5.01
CA LEU A 236 23.41 6.04 5.18
C LEU A 236 24.34 5.89 3.97
N LEU A 237 24.45 4.68 3.44
CA LEU A 237 25.24 4.42 2.24
C LEU A 237 24.69 5.14 1.00
N LEU A 238 23.36 5.14 0.83
CA LEU A 238 22.69 5.89 -0.24
C LEU A 238 22.83 7.41 -0.10
N GLN A 239 22.86 7.93 1.12
CA GLN A 239 23.09 9.37 1.35
C GLN A 239 24.48 9.82 0.93
N ASP A 240 25.47 8.95 1.14
CA ASP A 240 26.84 9.20 0.69
C ASP A 240 26.98 9.08 -0.83
N ASN A 241 26.20 8.19 -1.45
CA ASN A 241 26.20 8.00 -2.91
C ASN A 241 24.79 7.63 -3.44
N PRO A 242 23.94 8.63 -3.77
CA PRO A 242 22.60 8.40 -4.31
C PRO A 242 22.56 7.59 -5.62
N THR A 243 23.69 7.51 -6.36
CA THR A 243 23.76 6.76 -7.62
C THR A 243 23.64 5.26 -7.47
N PHE A 244 23.78 4.72 -6.25
CA PHE A 244 23.51 3.30 -5.99
C PHE A 244 22.01 2.96 -6.08
N LEU A 245 21.13 3.95 -5.96
CA LEU A 245 19.71 3.79 -6.18
C LEU A 245 19.43 3.74 -7.70
N LEU A 246 19.47 2.54 -8.28
CA LEU A 246 19.27 2.31 -9.72
C LEU A 246 17.86 1.87 -10.07
N LYS A 247 17.14 1.26 -9.13
CA LYS A 247 15.82 0.68 -9.30
C LYS A 247 14.95 0.93 -8.04
N LEU A 248 13.66 0.65 -8.12
CA LEU A 248 12.72 0.69 -7.00
C LEU A 248 12.01 -0.66 -6.93
N GLU A 249 12.66 -1.61 -6.30
CA GLU A 249 12.13 -2.92 -5.98
C GLU A 249 11.90 -3.04 -4.46
N SER A 250 11.57 -4.23 -3.98
CA SER A 250 11.22 -4.45 -2.57
C SER A 250 12.33 -4.00 -1.61
N TYR A 251 13.60 -4.24 -1.94
CA TYR A 251 14.74 -3.83 -1.10
C TYR A 251 14.83 -2.32 -0.98
N GLU A 252 14.88 -1.62 -2.12
CA GLU A 252 15.01 -0.15 -2.17
C GLU A 252 13.79 0.54 -1.53
N GLU A 253 12.58 0.05 -1.79
CA GLU A 253 11.38 0.61 -1.19
C GLU A 253 11.38 0.49 0.34
N ASN A 254 11.80 -0.64 0.91
CA ASN A 254 11.90 -0.81 2.37
C ASN A 254 12.94 0.11 2.98
N ILE A 255 14.11 0.28 2.35
CA ILE A 255 15.15 1.21 2.78
C ILE A 255 14.64 2.64 2.75
N LEU A 256 14.04 3.06 1.64
CA LEU A 256 13.52 4.41 1.47
C LEU A 256 12.36 4.68 2.45
N TRP A 257 11.52 3.68 2.73
CA TRP A 257 10.48 3.79 3.75
C TRP A 257 11.06 4.02 5.14
N HIS A 258 12.09 3.25 5.51
CA HIS A 258 12.82 3.47 6.76
C HIS A 258 13.41 4.87 6.82
N GLY A 259 14.09 5.30 5.75
CA GLY A 259 14.70 6.63 5.64
C GLY A 259 13.68 7.76 5.72
N ALA A 260 12.54 7.65 5.04
CA ALA A 260 11.47 8.65 5.09
C ALA A 260 10.87 8.78 6.49
N ARG A 261 10.55 7.64 7.11
CA ARG A 261 9.95 7.56 8.44
C ARG A 261 10.86 8.14 9.53
N HIS A 262 12.18 7.95 9.42
CA HIS A 262 13.18 8.48 10.34
C HIS A 262 13.73 9.86 9.95
N LYS A 263 13.18 10.47 8.88
CA LYS A 263 13.60 11.79 8.34
C LYS A 263 15.09 11.83 7.98
N MET A 264 15.58 10.74 7.43
CA MET A 264 16.99 10.60 7.03
C MET A 264 17.24 11.06 5.59
N LEU A 265 16.21 11.06 4.72
CA LEU A 265 16.40 11.31 3.29
C LEU A 265 16.88 12.75 3.03
N ARG A 266 18.04 12.87 2.39
CA ARG A 266 18.59 14.16 1.95
C ARG A 266 18.05 14.56 0.57
N PRO A 267 18.08 15.85 0.19
CA PRO A 267 17.56 16.34 -1.06
C PRO A 267 18.08 15.59 -2.29
N GLU A 268 19.39 15.30 -2.35
CA GLU A 268 20.03 14.63 -3.47
C GLU A 268 19.50 13.21 -3.68
N LEU A 269 19.27 12.48 -2.59
CA LEU A 269 18.67 11.14 -2.63
C LEU A 269 17.19 11.21 -3.02
N ILE A 270 16.48 12.24 -2.57
CA ILE A 270 15.07 12.46 -2.95
C ILE A 270 14.95 12.76 -4.44
N GLU A 271 15.84 13.55 -5.01
CA GLU A 271 15.85 13.82 -6.46
C GLU A 271 16.03 12.54 -7.27
N GLN A 272 16.99 11.69 -6.89
CA GLN A 272 17.20 10.39 -7.52
C GLN A 272 15.98 9.47 -7.36
N PHE A 273 15.41 9.43 -6.17
CA PHE A 273 14.21 8.67 -5.88
C PHE A 273 13.02 9.12 -6.73
N GLN A 274 12.75 10.42 -6.81
CA GLN A 274 11.67 10.98 -7.62
C GLN A 274 11.87 10.71 -9.11
N TYR A 275 13.12 10.77 -9.59
CA TYR A 275 13.46 10.42 -10.97
C TYR A 275 13.08 8.98 -11.32
N LEU A 276 13.33 8.02 -10.42
CA LEU A 276 12.95 6.63 -10.60
C LEU A 276 11.45 6.40 -10.42
N ALA A 277 10.84 7.03 -9.43
CA ALA A 277 9.40 6.92 -9.16
C ALA A 277 8.56 7.39 -10.35
N ALA A 278 8.98 8.48 -11.02
CA ALA A 278 8.31 8.98 -12.23
C ALA A 278 8.38 8.02 -13.44
N ARG A 279 9.21 7.00 -13.40
CA ARG A 279 9.41 6.00 -14.47
C ARG A 279 8.87 4.63 -14.13
N LYS A 280 8.46 4.41 -12.89
CA LYS A 280 7.92 3.13 -12.47
C LYS A 280 6.58 2.87 -13.17
N GLN A 281 6.46 1.69 -13.79
CA GLN A 281 5.27 1.29 -14.56
C GLN A 281 4.25 0.55 -13.71
N GLU A 282 4.65 0.12 -12.51
CA GLU A 282 3.81 -0.69 -11.62
C GLU A 282 3.44 0.10 -10.37
N TYR A 283 2.21 -0.10 -9.90
CA TYR A 283 1.75 0.46 -8.63
C TYR A 283 2.39 -0.26 -7.45
N SER A 284 2.90 0.52 -6.49
CA SER A 284 3.33 0.03 -5.20
C SER A 284 2.69 0.88 -4.09
N SER A 285 1.98 0.21 -3.18
CA SER A 285 1.38 0.87 -2.02
C SER A 285 2.44 1.40 -1.05
N LEU A 286 3.59 0.72 -0.97
CA LEU A 286 4.71 1.17 -0.15
C LEU A 286 5.35 2.42 -0.75
N LEU A 287 5.56 2.45 -2.07
CA LEU A 287 6.06 3.62 -2.78
C LEU A 287 5.16 4.83 -2.59
N LEU A 288 3.84 4.65 -2.66
CA LEU A 288 2.88 5.72 -2.38
C LEU A 288 3.04 6.27 -0.95
N ARG A 289 3.24 5.39 0.03
CA ARG A 289 3.47 5.80 1.43
C ARG A 289 4.77 6.57 1.59
N ILE A 290 5.85 6.14 0.93
CA ILE A 290 7.15 6.83 0.93
C ILE A 290 7.00 8.24 0.36
N LEU A 291 6.39 8.35 -0.82
CA LEU A 291 6.13 9.64 -1.46
C LEU A 291 5.27 10.55 -0.59
N GLY A 292 4.26 10.01 0.09
CA GLY A 292 3.44 10.74 1.05
C GLY A 292 4.26 11.32 2.22
N GLU A 293 5.19 10.55 2.80
CA GLU A 293 6.08 11.03 3.87
C GLU A 293 7.08 12.09 3.35
N VAL A 294 7.63 11.88 2.15
CA VAL A 294 8.50 12.88 1.50
C VAL A 294 7.72 14.18 1.26
N TYR A 295 6.48 14.10 0.78
CA TYR A 295 5.65 15.29 0.56
C TYR A 295 5.33 16.04 1.87
N ARG A 296 5.03 15.32 2.95
CA ARG A 296 4.80 15.95 4.27
C ARG A 296 5.99 16.80 4.73
N THR A 297 7.20 16.34 4.40
CA THR A 297 8.45 16.99 4.83
C THR A 297 8.84 18.15 3.90
N TYR A 298 8.77 17.96 2.59
CA TYR A 298 9.35 18.88 1.59
C TYR A 298 8.33 19.64 0.76
N LYS A 299 7.06 19.18 0.70
CA LYS A 299 5.94 19.79 -0.06
C LYS A 299 6.29 20.17 -1.51
N SER A 300 7.09 19.33 -2.16
CA SER A 300 7.56 19.56 -3.52
C SER A 300 6.49 19.22 -4.57
N PRO A 301 6.26 20.07 -5.61
CA PRO A 301 5.41 19.74 -6.75
C PRO A 301 5.86 18.48 -7.51
N GLN A 302 7.17 18.20 -7.57
CA GLN A 302 7.68 16.98 -8.18
C GLN A 302 7.21 15.73 -7.45
N THR A 303 7.17 15.78 -6.11
CA THR A 303 6.63 14.68 -5.31
C THR A 303 5.14 14.45 -5.62
N VAL A 304 4.36 15.52 -5.76
CA VAL A 304 2.94 15.42 -6.14
C VAL A 304 2.80 14.78 -7.52
N ALA A 305 3.64 15.18 -8.48
CA ALA A 305 3.65 14.57 -9.82
C ALA A 305 3.93 13.07 -9.75
N SER A 306 4.91 12.64 -8.96
CA SER A 306 5.21 11.21 -8.76
C SER A 306 4.06 10.46 -8.09
N ILE A 307 3.40 11.07 -7.10
CA ILE A 307 2.21 10.49 -6.44
C ILE A 307 1.08 10.29 -7.46
N CYS A 308 0.73 11.34 -8.22
CA CYS A 308 -0.30 11.24 -9.25
C CYS A 308 0.05 10.18 -10.29
N HIS A 309 1.31 10.12 -10.73
CA HIS A 309 1.77 9.11 -11.69
C HIS A 309 1.55 7.68 -11.15
N ILE A 310 1.99 7.38 -9.95
CA ILE A 310 1.84 6.04 -9.35
C ILE A 310 0.37 5.67 -9.11
N LEU A 311 -0.46 6.62 -8.69
CA LEU A 311 -1.89 6.40 -8.53
C LEU A 311 -2.58 6.08 -9.86
N ILE A 312 -2.21 6.78 -10.94
CA ILE A 312 -2.73 6.55 -12.28
C ILE A 312 -2.28 5.19 -12.81
N MET A 313 -1.00 4.82 -12.62
CA MET A 313 -0.50 3.48 -12.97
C MET A 313 -1.25 2.36 -12.22
N GLY A 314 -1.71 2.61 -11.01
CA GLY A 314 -2.53 1.69 -10.22
C GLY A 314 -4.03 1.75 -10.49
N ASP A 315 -4.49 2.52 -11.47
CA ASP A 315 -5.91 2.77 -11.78
C ASP A 315 -6.74 3.18 -10.55
N LYS A 316 -6.18 4.06 -9.70
CA LYS A 316 -6.78 4.47 -8.42
C LYS A 316 -7.76 5.63 -8.63
N LYS A 317 -9.05 5.33 -8.69
CA LYS A 317 -10.15 6.28 -8.97
C LYS A 317 -11.01 6.62 -7.75
N GLY A 318 -10.67 6.08 -6.57
CA GLY A 318 -11.45 6.29 -5.35
C GLY A 318 -11.38 7.73 -4.84
N THR A 319 -12.43 8.15 -4.14
CA THR A 319 -12.53 9.51 -3.57
C THR A 319 -11.44 9.81 -2.54
N GLU A 320 -10.88 8.77 -1.90
CA GLU A 320 -9.74 8.89 -0.99
C GLU A 320 -8.46 9.41 -1.67
N TYR A 321 -8.33 9.26 -3.00
CA TYR A 321 -7.18 9.74 -3.78
C TYR A 321 -7.40 11.13 -4.36
N TYR A 322 -8.64 11.64 -4.36
CA TYR A 322 -8.98 12.97 -4.87
C TYR A 322 -8.05 14.09 -4.36
N PRO A 323 -7.69 14.16 -3.05
CA PRO A 323 -6.81 15.23 -2.57
C PRO A 323 -5.45 15.28 -3.29
N TRP A 324 -4.91 14.14 -3.72
CA TRP A 324 -3.66 14.09 -4.46
C TRP A 324 -3.80 14.61 -5.89
N TYR A 325 -4.88 14.23 -6.58
CA TYR A 325 -5.16 14.75 -7.92
C TYR A 325 -5.48 16.25 -7.89
N ALA A 326 -6.21 16.70 -6.88
CA ALA A 326 -6.49 18.12 -6.68
C ALA A 326 -5.22 18.94 -6.48
N LEU A 327 -4.29 18.46 -5.65
CA LEU A 327 -2.96 19.06 -5.48
C LEU A 327 -2.17 19.04 -6.80
N GLY A 328 -2.26 17.96 -7.58
CA GLY A 328 -1.63 17.86 -8.89
C GLY A 328 -2.13 18.92 -9.87
N VAL A 329 -3.43 19.15 -9.89
CA VAL A 329 -4.07 20.19 -10.71
C VAL A 329 -3.67 21.58 -10.21
N GLU A 330 -3.71 21.82 -8.90
CA GLU A 330 -3.33 23.09 -8.27
C GLU A 330 -1.88 23.47 -8.61
N HIS A 331 -0.96 22.53 -8.52
CA HIS A 331 0.45 22.73 -8.88
C HIS A 331 0.72 22.66 -10.38
N SER A 332 -0.30 22.43 -11.21
CA SER A 332 -0.18 22.31 -12.67
C SER A 332 0.87 21.28 -13.09
N VAL A 333 0.95 20.13 -12.39
CA VAL A 333 1.92 19.10 -12.72
C VAL A 333 1.58 18.40 -14.03
N ARG A 334 2.62 18.02 -14.80
CA ARG A 334 2.46 17.41 -16.12
C ARG A 334 2.48 15.90 -16.01
N VAL A 335 1.32 15.31 -15.72
CA VAL A 335 1.13 13.86 -15.67
C VAL A 335 0.00 13.47 -16.61
N THR A 336 0.26 12.52 -17.49
CA THR A 336 -0.75 12.03 -18.45
C THR A 336 -1.90 11.37 -17.68
N GLY A 337 -3.14 11.72 -18.03
CA GLY A 337 -4.34 11.19 -17.37
C GLY A 337 -4.74 11.94 -16.09
N LEU A 338 -4.00 12.97 -15.66
CA LEU A 338 -4.27 13.67 -14.40
C LEU A 338 -5.70 14.21 -14.33
N TYR A 339 -6.17 14.86 -15.38
CA TYR A 339 -7.49 15.49 -15.37
C TYR A 339 -8.63 14.47 -15.41
N GLU A 340 -8.43 13.35 -16.10
CA GLU A 340 -9.36 12.23 -16.11
C GLU A 340 -9.52 11.63 -14.72
N TYR A 341 -8.40 11.31 -14.06
CA TYR A 341 -8.43 10.75 -12.70
C TYR A 341 -8.91 11.76 -11.66
N TYR A 342 -8.63 13.05 -11.84
CA TYR A 342 -9.22 14.11 -11.03
C TYR A 342 -10.75 14.05 -11.09
N MET A 343 -11.33 13.99 -12.30
CA MET A 343 -12.78 13.89 -12.50
C MET A 343 -13.35 12.58 -11.98
N MET A 344 -12.70 11.45 -12.25
CA MET A 344 -13.15 10.11 -11.81
C MET A 344 -13.10 9.92 -10.29
N SER A 345 -12.28 10.70 -9.59
CA SER A 345 -12.14 10.63 -8.13
C SER A 345 -13.00 11.66 -7.37
N LEU A 346 -13.76 12.50 -8.08
CA LEU A 346 -14.68 13.43 -7.45
C LEU A 346 -15.78 12.70 -6.66
N GLU A 347 -16.05 13.16 -5.47
CA GLU A 347 -17.20 12.71 -4.69
C GLU A 347 -18.44 13.43 -5.17
N LEU A 348 -19.27 12.73 -5.93
CA LEU A 348 -20.60 13.21 -6.34
C LEU A 348 -21.62 12.77 -5.29
N ASP A 349 -22.60 13.62 -5.04
CA ASP A 349 -23.74 13.28 -4.20
C ASP A 349 -24.71 12.32 -4.91
N LYS A 350 -25.76 11.89 -4.22
CA LYS A 350 -26.79 11.01 -4.80
C LYS A 350 -27.55 11.61 -6.00
N TYR A 351 -27.41 12.90 -6.24
CA TYR A 351 -28.01 13.61 -7.38
C TYR A 351 -27.03 13.87 -8.50
N GLY A 352 -25.78 13.43 -8.33
CA GLY A 352 -24.71 13.62 -9.32
C GLY A 352 -24.11 15.02 -9.32
N ASP A 353 -24.25 15.76 -8.22
CA ASP A 353 -23.58 17.05 -8.02
C ASP A 353 -22.37 16.90 -7.08
N ILE A 354 -21.39 17.81 -7.26
CA ILE A 354 -20.22 17.85 -6.38
C ILE A 354 -20.60 18.37 -5.00
N LYS A 355 -19.88 17.89 -4.01
CA LYS A 355 -19.97 18.33 -2.63
C LYS A 355 -19.79 19.85 -2.53
N GLU A 356 -20.58 20.51 -1.67
CA GLU A 356 -20.48 21.95 -1.46
C GLU A 356 -19.03 22.39 -1.17
N GLY A 357 -18.59 23.45 -1.85
CA GLY A 357 -17.25 24.03 -1.69
C GLY A 357 -16.17 23.51 -2.62
N ILE A 358 -16.42 22.50 -3.45
CA ILE A 358 -15.51 22.06 -4.50
C ILE A 358 -15.80 22.85 -5.79
N GLU A 359 -14.78 23.52 -6.32
CA GLU A 359 -14.84 24.16 -7.65
C GLU A 359 -13.91 23.42 -8.61
N ILE A 360 -14.40 23.13 -9.83
CA ILE A 360 -13.56 22.53 -10.87
C ILE A 360 -12.69 23.63 -11.49
N PRO A 361 -11.34 23.49 -11.46
CA PRO A 361 -10.45 24.47 -12.05
C PRO A 361 -10.69 24.66 -13.55
N LYS A 362 -10.61 25.91 -14.04
CA LYS A 362 -10.83 26.22 -15.44
C LYS A 362 -9.98 25.39 -16.41
N MET A 363 -8.73 25.07 -16.04
CA MET A 363 -7.84 24.25 -16.86
C MET A 363 -8.36 22.82 -17.08
N VAL A 364 -9.01 22.22 -16.07
CA VAL A 364 -9.67 20.91 -16.20
C VAL A 364 -10.85 21.02 -17.18
N LEU A 365 -11.68 22.04 -17.01
CA LEU A 365 -12.79 22.31 -17.92
C LEU A 365 -12.31 22.53 -19.36
N MET A 366 -11.23 23.27 -19.58
CA MET A 366 -10.66 23.49 -20.90
C MET A 366 -10.10 22.19 -21.54
N TYR A 367 -9.54 21.32 -20.76
CA TYR A 367 -9.00 20.03 -21.24
C TYR A 367 -10.08 19.20 -21.91
N PHE A 368 -11.22 19.00 -21.24
CA PHE A 368 -12.31 18.18 -21.74
C PHE A 368 -13.11 18.81 -22.87
N ALA A 369 -12.90 20.10 -23.20
CA ALA A 369 -13.49 20.70 -24.39
C ALA A 369 -13.03 20.03 -25.71
N TYR A 370 -11.87 19.35 -25.65
CA TYR A 370 -11.24 18.74 -26.82
C TYR A 370 -11.06 17.21 -26.71
N GLN A 371 -11.42 16.63 -25.58
CA GLN A 371 -11.29 15.21 -25.32
C GLN A 371 -12.52 14.64 -24.59
N SER A 372 -13.00 13.48 -25.01
CA SER A 372 -14.16 12.80 -24.43
C SER A 372 -13.75 11.43 -23.88
N SER A 373 -12.95 11.42 -22.81
CA SER A 373 -12.46 10.20 -22.17
C SER A 373 -13.28 9.78 -20.95
N LEU A 374 -14.26 10.59 -20.55
CA LEU A 374 -15.12 10.31 -19.40
C LEU A 374 -16.30 9.43 -19.80
N ASP A 375 -16.84 8.68 -18.82
CA ASP A 375 -18.11 7.99 -19.00
C ASP A 375 -19.29 8.96 -19.18
N TYR A 376 -20.46 8.43 -19.49
CA TYR A 376 -21.61 9.29 -19.79
C TYR A 376 -22.12 10.04 -18.54
N GLU A 377 -21.97 9.50 -17.34
CA GLU A 377 -22.43 10.14 -16.09
C GLU A 377 -21.55 11.34 -15.74
N LEU A 378 -20.24 11.16 -15.79
CA LEU A 378 -19.28 12.25 -15.56
C LEU A 378 -19.33 13.31 -16.66
N ASN A 379 -19.55 12.91 -17.93
CA ASN A 379 -19.77 13.86 -19.02
C ASN A 379 -21.07 14.66 -18.81
N ALA A 380 -22.15 14.00 -18.40
CA ALA A 380 -23.40 14.69 -18.08
C ALA A 380 -23.22 15.69 -16.94
N PHE A 381 -22.52 15.30 -15.89
CA PHE A 381 -22.17 16.19 -14.79
C PHE A 381 -21.32 17.38 -15.27
N LEU A 382 -20.23 17.12 -16.01
CA LEU A 382 -19.34 18.16 -16.54
C LEU A 382 -20.09 19.19 -17.38
N TYR A 383 -20.93 18.75 -18.31
CA TYR A 383 -21.70 19.61 -19.17
C TYR A 383 -22.77 20.40 -18.42
N ALA A 384 -23.47 19.78 -17.48
CA ALA A 384 -24.42 20.45 -16.62
C ALA A 384 -23.73 21.50 -15.75
N TYR A 385 -22.54 21.19 -15.20
CA TYR A 385 -21.72 22.11 -14.42
C TYR A 385 -21.33 23.37 -15.25
N ILE A 386 -20.89 23.19 -16.49
CA ILE A 386 -20.54 24.30 -17.37
C ILE A 386 -21.75 25.20 -17.64
N ILE A 387 -22.93 24.65 -17.95
CA ILE A 387 -24.14 25.43 -18.21
C ILE A 387 -24.62 26.14 -16.94
N ARG A 388 -24.57 25.51 -15.78
CA ARG A 388 -24.92 26.13 -14.47
C ARG A 388 -23.99 27.30 -14.14
N ASN A 389 -22.73 27.25 -14.58
CA ASN A 389 -21.70 28.27 -14.37
C ASN A 389 -21.38 29.10 -15.59
N ARG A 390 -22.29 29.21 -16.57
CA ARG A 390 -22.06 29.94 -17.83
C ARG A 390 -21.68 31.40 -17.64
N ASP A 391 -22.22 32.05 -16.61
CA ASP A 391 -21.89 33.44 -16.30
C ASP A 391 -20.42 33.62 -15.89
N LYS A 392 -19.85 32.58 -15.23
CA LYS A 392 -18.45 32.52 -14.82
C LYS A 392 -17.52 32.14 -15.98
N TYR A 393 -17.99 31.28 -16.91
CA TYR A 393 -17.21 30.71 -18.00
C TYR A 393 -17.91 30.80 -19.37
N PRO A 394 -18.27 32.02 -19.90
CA PRO A 394 -19.02 32.13 -21.13
C PRO A 394 -18.31 31.57 -22.38
N ASP A 395 -16.98 31.68 -22.43
CA ASP A 395 -16.14 31.13 -23.51
C ASP A 395 -16.18 29.60 -23.57
N LEU A 396 -16.32 28.96 -22.42
CA LEU A 396 -16.37 27.51 -22.34
C LEU A 396 -17.70 26.97 -22.87
N GLU A 397 -18.84 27.57 -22.54
CA GLU A 397 -20.13 27.14 -23.05
C GLU A 397 -20.10 27.12 -24.59
N GLN A 398 -19.56 28.17 -25.22
CA GLN A 398 -19.44 28.23 -26.66
C GLN A 398 -18.52 27.14 -27.22
N SER A 399 -17.40 26.88 -26.58
CA SER A 399 -16.42 25.84 -27.00
C SER A 399 -17.01 24.43 -26.91
N TYR A 400 -17.85 24.16 -25.92
CA TYR A 400 -18.49 22.86 -25.68
C TYR A 400 -19.79 22.66 -26.47
N ARG A 401 -20.39 23.69 -27.02
CA ARG A 401 -21.75 23.66 -27.56
C ARG A 401 -22.01 22.49 -28.52
N ILE A 402 -21.13 22.30 -29.50
CA ILE A 402 -21.28 21.24 -30.49
C ILE A 402 -21.15 19.86 -29.86
N ALA A 403 -20.22 19.70 -28.90
CA ALA A 403 -20.01 18.42 -28.17
C ALA A 403 -21.23 18.11 -27.28
N MET A 404 -21.75 19.10 -26.56
CA MET A 404 -22.95 18.98 -25.75
C MET A 404 -24.20 18.61 -26.56
N GLU A 405 -24.42 19.28 -27.71
CA GLU A 405 -25.54 19.01 -28.61
C GLU A 405 -25.52 17.57 -29.11
N ARG A 406 -24.34 17.06 -29.54
CA ARG A 406 -24.17 15.66 -29.96
C ARG A 406 -24.40 14.71 -28.82
N PHE A 407 -23.78 14.97 -27.69
CA PHE A 407 -23.90 14.14 -26.50
C PHE A 407 -25.35 13.99 -26.06
N VAL A 408 -26.10 15.10 -25.98
CA VAL A 408 -27.52 15.10 -25.59
C VAL A 408 -28.34 14.20 -26.51
N VAL A 409 -28.16 14.34 -27.84
CA VAL A 409 -28.87 13.48 -28.81
C VAL A 409 -28.52 12.02 -28.66
N ASP A 410 -27.24 11.71 -28.47
CA ASP A 410 -26.78 10.33 -28.31
C ASP A 410 -27.32 9.69 -27.02
N GLN A 411 -27.32 10.44 -25.90
CA GLN A 411 -27.86 9.93 -24.64
C GLN A 411 -29.38 9.70 -24.70
N ILE A 412 -30.11 10.52 -25.41
CA ILE A 412 -31.53 10.33 -25.66
C ILE A 412 -31.77 9.04 -26.48
N ARG A 413 -31.00 8.84 -27.54
CA ARG A 413 -31.10 7.63 -28.37
C ARG A 413 -30.84 6.35 -27.56
N LEU A 414 -29.95 6.41 -26.57
CA LEU A 414 -29.63 5.33 -25.66
C LEU A 414 -30.67 5.18 -24.53
N GLY A 415 -31.58 6.14 -24.36
CA GLY A 415 -32.59 6.12 -23.30
C GLY A 415 -32.04 6.42 -21.90
N HIS A 416 -30.87 7.05 -21.81
CA HIS A 416 -30.27 7.40 -20.54
C HIS A 416 -30.94 8.63 -19.91
N ILE A 417 -31.18 8.56 -18.60
CA ILE A 417 -31.71 9.65 -17.80
C ILE A 417 -31.08 9.68 -16.40
N ASN A 418 -30.66 10.85 -16.00
CA ASN A 418 -30.30 11.22 -14.63
C ASN A 418 -30.55 12.71 -14.43
N GLU A 419 -30.33 13.26 -13.25
CA GLU A 419 -30.63 14.68 -13.00
C GLU A 419 -29.82 15.64 -13.86
N ASN A 420 -28.56 15.36 -14.10
CA ASN A 420 -27.71 16.16 -14.97
C ASN A 420 -28.16 16.07 -16.44
N LEU A 421 -28.51 14.89 -16.93
CA LEU A 421 -29.09 14.70 -18.26
C LEU A 421 -30.43 15.41 -18.42
N ALA A 422 -31.30 15.29 -17.41
CA ALA A 422 -32.59 16.02 -17.43
C ALA A 422 -32.39 17.54 -17.49
N TYR A 423 -31.41 18.07 -16.75
CA TYR A 423 -31.04 19.47 -16.83
C TYR A 423 -30.48 19.85 -18.21
N LEU A 424 -29.63 19.01 -18.80
CA LEU A 424 -29.09 19.20 -20.15
C LEU A 424 -30.21 19.17 -21.22
N TYR A 425 -31.09 18.18 -21.15
CA TYR A 425 -32.24 18.06 -22.06
C TYR A 425 -33.10 19.32 -22.06
N LYS A 426 -33.39 19.86 -20.87
CA LYS A 426 -34.18 21.08 -20.70
C LYS A 426 -33.52 22.31 -21.31
N ASN A 427 -32.18 22.41 -21.23
CA ASN A 427 -31.46 23.65 -21.62
C ASN A 427 -30.87 23.58 -23.04
N MET A 428 -30.64 22.37 -23.60
CA MET A 428 -29.91 22.19 -24.85
C MET A 428 -30.78 21.73 -26.01
N LEU A 429 -31.95 21.10 -25.74
CA LEU A 429 -32.81 20.60 -26.80
C LEU A 429 -33.47 21.74 -27.55
N ALA A 430 -33.15 21.86 -28.83
CA ALA A 430 -33.82 22.75 -29.76
C ALA A 430 -34.80 21.97 -30.65
N PRO A 431 -35.92 22.57 -31.11
CA PRO A 431 -36.87 21.87 -31.96
C PRO A 431 -36.26 21.22 -33.21
N GLN A 432 -35.18 21.81 -33.74
CA GLN A 432 -34.48 21.32 -34.93
C GLN A 432 -33.69 20.01 -34.67
N MET A 433 -33.43 19.68 -33.40
CA MET A 433 -32.71 18.46 -33.01
C MET A 433 -33.67 17.26 -32.88
N ILE A 434 -34.98 17.49 -32.88
CA ILE A 434 -36.02 16.48 -32.74
C ILE A 434 -36.36 15.98 -34.14
N MET A 435 -35.80 14.85 -34.55
CA MET A 435 -36.11 14.19 -35.82
C MET A 435 -37.10 13.05 -35.59
N ASP A 436 -37.81 12.61 -36.64
CA ASP A 436 -38.80 11.52 -36.57
C ASP A 436 -38.22 10.25 -35.93
N GLU A 437 -36.95 9.93 -36.19
CA GLU A 437 -36.24 8.78 -35.62
C GLU A 437 -36.02 8.87 -34.11
N THR A 438 -35.93 10.11 -33.57
CA THR A 438 -35.69 10.37 -32.16
C THR A 438 -36.97 10.54 -31.33
N VAL A 439 -38.11 10.80 -31.96
CA VAL A 439 -39.38 11.07 -31.27
C VAL A 439 -39.77 9.90 -30.35
N TYR A 440 -39.62 8.67 -30.81
CA TYR A 440 -39.93 7.49 -29.99
C TYR A 440 -39.04 7.36 -28.79
N ALA A 441 -37.74 7.75 -28.89
CA ALA A 441 -36.81 7.73 -27.77
C ALA A 441 -37.06 8.90 -26.80
N PHE A 442 -37.58 10.03 -27.26
CA PHE A 442 -37.93 11.18 -26.43
C PHE A 442 -39.18 10.98 -25.58
N THR A 443 -40.16 10.27 -26.10
CA THR A 443 -41.45 10.13 -25.43
C THR A 443 -41.35 9.61 -24.02
N PRO A 444 -40.63 8.53 -23.72
CA PRO A 444 -40.44 8.04 -22.36
C PRO A 444 -39.70 9.04 -21.46
N LEU A 445 -38.73 9.78 -22.02
CA LEU A 445 -37.88 10.70 -21.23
C LEU A 445 -38.59 12.00 -20.89
N LEU A 446 -39.34 12.56 -21.82
CA LEU A 446 -40.07 13.83 -21.62
C LEU A 446 -41.23 13.70 -20.64
N PHE A 447 -41.79 12.52 -20.54
CA PHE A 447 -42.94 12.23 -19.69
C PHE A 447 -42.61 11.40 -18.47
N MET A 448 -41.30 11.12 -18.20
CA MET A 448 -40.88 10.41 -17.01
C MET A 448 -41.00 11.24 -15.76
N HIS A 449 -41.72 10.72 -14.76
CA HIS A 449 -41.90 11.30 -13.44
C HIS A 449 -41.26 10.41 -12.38
N ARG A 450 -40.56 11.02 -11.45
CA ARG A 450 -39.96 10.35 -10.31
C ARG A 450 -40.94 10.40 -9.12
N ILE A 451 -41.39 9.23 -8.71
CA ILE A 451 -42.33 9.09 -7.59
C ILE A 451 -41.60 8.48 -6.40
N TYR A 452 -41.72 9.14 -5.25
CA TYR A 452 -41.21 8.63 -3.98
C TYR A 452 -42.32 7.86 -3.25
N VAL A 453 -41.99 6.66 -2.79
CA VAL A 453 -42.91 5.76 -2.11
C VAL A 453 -42.39 5.49 -0.72
N ASP A 454 -43.04 6.12 0.29
CA ASP A 454 -42.61 6.02 1.71
C ASP A 454 -42.91 4.64 2.33
N ASN A 455 -43.84 3.88 1.73
CA ASN A 455 -44.23 2.57 2.26
C ASN A 455 -43.40 1.44 1.62
N PRO A 456 -42.53 0.75 2.39
CA PRO A 456 -41.63 -0.30 1.86
C PRO A 456 -42.38 -1.58 1.43
N ARG A 457 -43.67 -1.73 1.70
CA ARG A 457 -44.49 -2.86 1.25
C ARG A 457 -44.91 -2.74 -0.21
N ILE A 458 -44.90 -1.53 -0.74
CA ILE A 458 -45.28 -1.32 -2.14
C ILE A 458 -44.13 -1.73 -3.05
N LYS A 459 -44.41 -2.69 -3.95
CA LYS A 459 -43.44 -3.24 -4.88
C LYS A 459 -43.55 -2.67 -6.27
N ASN A 460 -44.75 -2.32 -6.69
CA ASN A 460 -44.99 -1.77 -8.02
C ASN A 460 -45.94 -0.57 -7.96
N ILE A 461 -45.83 0.29 -8.97
CA ILE A 461 -46.83 1.31 -9.29
C ILE A 461 -47.42 0.94 -10.65
N VAL A 462 -48.74 0.78 -10.69
CA VAL A 462 -49.49 0.54 -11.93
C VAL A 462 -50.04 1.87 -12.43
N VAL A 463 -49.80 2.18 -13.68
CA VAL A 463 -50.27 3.41 -14.36
C VAL A 463 -51.31 3.02 -15.41
N ILE A 464 -52.48 3.65 -15.35
CA ILE A 464 -53.51 3.53 -16.36
C ILE A 464 -53.79 4.93 -16.92
N HIS A 465 -53.55 5.12 -18.22
CA HIS A 465 -53.85 6.35 -18.94
C HIS A 465 -55.18 6.19 -19.65
N GLU A 466 -56.09 7.17 -19.56
CA GLU A 466 -57.40 7.08 -20.22
C GLU A 466 -57.34 6.96 -21.75
N LYS A 467 -56.28 7.51 -22.35
CA LYS A 467 -56.10 7.52 -23.81
C LYS A 467 -55.11 6.48 -24.34
N VAL A 468 -54.57 5.63 -23.46
CA VAL A 468 -53.65 4.53 -23.83
C VAL A 468 -54.24 3.22 -23.39
N ASN A 469 -54.44 2.30 -24.34
CA ASN A 469 -54.96 1.00 -24.00
C ASN A 469 -53.99 0.14 -23.19
N GLY A 470 -54.45 -0.35 -22.05
CA GLY A 470 -53.73 -1.24 -21.17
C GLY A 470 -53.18 -0.55 -19.90
N GLU A 471 -52.73 -1.38 -18.99
CA GLU A 471 -52.05 -0.96 -17.77
C GLU A 471 -50.57 -1.25 -17.88
N SER A 472 -49.74 -0.38 -17.27
CA SER A 472 -48.30 -0.54 -17.23
C SER A 472 -47.83 -0.57 -15.77
N SER A 473 -47.07 -1.62 -15.41
CA SER A 473 -46.57 -1.81 -14.06
C SER A 473 -45.07 -1.49 -14.01
N TYR A 474 -44.67 -0.68 -13.04
CA TYR A 474 -43.27 -0.22 -12.84
C TYR A 474 -42.79 -0.57 -11.44
N PRO A 475 -41.62 -1.24 -11.31
CA PRO A 475 -41.12 -1.66 -10.03
C PRO A 475 -40.62 -0.46 -9.18
N VAL A 476 -40.88 -0.52 -7.89
CA VAL A 476 -40.33 0.41 -6.90
C VAL A 476 -38.98 -0.10 -6.41
N ALA A 477 -37.91 0.63 -6.66
CA ALA A 477 -36.56 0.32 -6.18
C ALA A 477 -36.07 1.43 -5.25
N ASN A 478 -35.58 1.06 -4.08
CA ASN A 478 -35.07 2.02 -3.08
C ASN A 478 -36.04 3.17 -2.75
N CYS A 479 -37.32 2.85 -2.61
CA CYS A 479 -38.39 3.84 -2.36
C CYS A 479 -38.61 4.84 -3.51
N VAL A 480 -38.14 4.55 -4.72
CA VAL A 480 -38.27 5.39 -5.90
C VAL A 480 -38.82 4.56 -7.05
N CYS A 481 -39.75 5.14 -7.82
CA CYS A 481 -40.23 4.58 -9.07
C CYS A 481 -40.21 5.66 -10.15
N MET A 482 -39.69 5.33 -11.33
CA MET A 482 -39.73 6.18 -12.53
C MET A 482 -40.87 5.72 -13.43
N ILE A 483 -41.84 6.58 -13.64
CA ILE A 483 -43.02 6.25 -14.45
C ILE A 483 -43.25 7.25 -15.56
N PRO A 484 -43.59 6.86 -16.77
CA PRO A 484 -44.03 7.77 -17.82
C PRO A 484 -45.50 8.16 -17.61
N ILE A 485 -45.78 9.46 -17.61
CA ILE A 485 -47.14 10.02 -17.54
C ILE A 485 -47.38 10.85 -18.77
N TYR A 486 -48.28 10.40 -19.65
CA TYR A 486 -48.50 10.99 -20.99
C TYR A 486 -49.65 12.00 -21.07
N GLY A 487 -50.01 12.63 -19.98
CA GLY A 487 -51.07 13.62 -19.96
C GLY A 487 -51.62 13.86 -18.58
N SER A 488 -52.67 14.67 -18.48
CA SER A 488 -53.32 14.98 -17.20
C SER A 488 -54.39 13.94 -16.74
N GLU A 489 -54.78 13.06 -17.68
CA GLU A 489 -55.85 12.06 -17.42
C GLU A 489 -55.18 10.66 -17.20
N TYR A 490 -54.81 10.35 -15.96
CA TYR A 490 -54.20 9.08 -15.58
C TYR A 490 -54.59 8.69 -14.14
N ASN A 491 -54.55 7.40 -13.86
CA ASN A 491 -54.74 6.82 -12.52
C ASN A 491 -53.50 6.05 -12.11
N LEU A 492 -53.05 6.24 -10.87
CA LEU A 492 -51.96 5.52 -10.25
C LEU A 492 -52.48 4.58 -9.19
N PHE A 493 -52.11 3.31 -9.28
CA PHE A 493 -52.41 2.30 -8.28
C PHE A 493 -51.12 1.78 -7.67
N LEU A 494 -51.13 1.68 -6.34
CA LEU A 494 -50.02 1.15 -5.58
C LEU A 494 -50.29 -0.35 -5.35
N GLN A 495 -49.36 -1.18 -5.77
CA GLN A 495 -49.46 -2.62 -5.63
C GLN A 495 -48.45 -3.09 -4.57
N ASP A 496 -48.97 -3.71 -3.52
CA ASP A 496 -48.18 -4.51 -2.56
C ASP A 496 -48.09 -5.96 -3.05
N GLU A 497 -47.44 -6.83 -2.32
CA GLU A 497 -47.24 -8.24 -2.74
C GLU A 497 -48.49 -8.96 -3.15
#